data_963547d6600362f317c77bede7dce07b
#
_entry.id   963547d6600362f317c77bede7dce07b
#
_cell.length_a   1.000
_cell.length_b   1.000
_cell.length_c   1.000
_cell.angle_alpha   90.00
_cell.angle_beta   90.00
_cell.angle_gamma   90.00
#
_symmetry.space_group_name_H-M   'P 1'
#
loop_
_entity.id
_entity.type
_entity.pdbx_description
1 polymer ?
#
loop_
_entity_poly.entity_id
_entity_poly.type
_entity_poly.pdbx_seq_one_letter_code
_entity_poly.pdbx_strand_id
1 'polypeptide(L)'
;MSRVVLVLSGGGAKALAHAGAFRALEQANLVPSHIVATSMGAVIGAALGAGMPFEQIRRRAMGIRRKDVAPFDPRVLLLGLFARSLFPASALRRAIASIVPKTRFEYLRIPLTVTATDLDSGELLLLGGPERRGGETDRRGRDIELADALYASCALPLYFPPLEADGRRLGDGGLRAVLPIGPARALEPDADLFVAVHVGPGFDERGPSSNGDQPQPPDAPVPARIPRVVRSHGEAMRIMMAEQAERALADWPNDGPRLVYVRAVAEREATFAVERVQEYVEMGYQATKKALG
;
A
#
# COMPACT_ATOMS: atom_id res chain seq x y z
N MET A 1 11.00 -7.40 -25.67
CA MET A 1 10.17 -7.81 -24.50
C MET A 1 9.33 -6.61 -24.11
N SER A 2 8.03 -6.81 -23.90
CA SER A 2 7.13 -5.74 -23.46
C SER A 2 7.57 -5.17 -22.11
N ARG A 3 7.62 -3.85 -22.00
CA ARG A 3 7.98 -3.14 -20.78
C ARG A 3 6.75 -3.04 -19.88
N VAL A 4 6.72 -3.86 -18.84
CA VAL A 4 5.59 -3.95 -17.91
C VAL A 4 5.87 -3.17 -16.64
N VAL A 5 4.95 -2.30 -16.21
CA VAL A 5 5.01 -1.58 -14.94
C VAL A 5 3.91 -2.11 -14.01
N LEU A 6 4.30 -2.52 -12.82
CA LEU A 6 3.38 -2.98 -11.79
C LEU A 6 3.09 -1.85 -10.80
N VAL A 7 1.81 -1.51 -10.65
CA VAL A 7 1.36 -0.45 -9.73
C VAL A 7 0.57 -1.09 -8.59
N LEU A 8 1.04 -0.86 -7.35
CA LEU A 8 0.47 -1.47 -6.16
C LEU A 8 -0.12 -0.39 -5.25
N SER A 9 -1.43 -0.46 -5.03
CA SER A 9 -2.12 0.50 -4.16
C SER A 9 -1.82 0.30 -2.67
N GLY A 10 -2.03 1.34 -1.88
CA GLY A 10 -2.20 1.21 -0.43
C GLY A 10 -3.44 0.40 -0.08
N GLY A 11 -3.54 -0.11 1.17
CA GLY A 11 -4.73 -0.84 1.61
C GLY A 11 -4.57 -1.69 2.87
N GLY A 12 -3.56 -1.42 3.70
CA GLY A 12 -3.34 -2.15 4.95
C GLY A 12 -3.12 -3.64 4.73
N ALA A 13 -3.75 -4.51 5.53
CA ALA A 13 -3.62 -5.96 5.43
C ALA A 13 -4.07 -6.53 4.07
N LYS A 14 -5.00 -5.88 3.38
CA LYS A 14 -5.45 -6.25 2.02
C LYS A 14 -4.32 -6.25 1.00
N ALA A 15 -3.22 -5.54 1.27
CA ALA A 15 -2.06 -5.48 0.38
C ALA A 15 -1.39 -6.84 0.12
N LEU A 16 -1.69 -7.85 0.92
CA LEU A 16 -1.22 -9.23 0.65
C LEU A 16 -1.80 -9.81 -0.64
N ALA A 17 -2.91 -9.29 -1.14
CA ALA A 17 -3.43 -9.62 -2.46
C ALA A 17 -2.43 -9.28 -3.59
N HIS A 18 -1.54 -8.30 -3.40
CA HIS A 18 -0.50 -7.97 -4.37
C HIS A 18 0.47 -9.12 -4.61
N ALA A 19 0.77 -9.94 -3.59
CA ALA A 19 1.60 -11.13 -3.75
C ALA A 19 0.90 -12.19 -4.62
N GLY A 20 -0.41 -12.36 -4.44
CA GLY A 20 -1.22 -13.22 -5.32
C GLY A 20 -1.29 -12.71 -6.76
N ALA A 21 -1.48 -11.40 -6.93
CA ALA A 21 -1.48 -10.75 -8.23
C ALA A 21 -0.14 -10.94 -8.96
N PHE A 22 0.98 -10.76 -8.25
CA PHE A 22 2.30 -10.97 -8.82
C PHE A 22 2.51 -12.43 -9.29
N ARG A 23 2.06 -13.41 -8.51
CA ARG A 23 2.09 -14.81 -8.92
C ARG A 23 1.32 -15.07 -10.22
N ALA A 24 0.17 -14.42 -10.41
CA ALA A 24 -0.59 -14.54 -11.66
C ALA A 24 0.16 -13.90 -12.84
N LEU A 25 0.86 -12.79 -12.63
CA LEU A 25 1.71 -12.15 -13.64
C LEU A 25 2.90 -13.07 -14.04
N GLU A 26 3.57 -13.67 -13.05
CA GLU A 26 4.66 -14.63 -13.34
C GLU A 26 4.17 -15.80 -14.21
N GLN A 27 2.99 -16.36 -13.91
CA GLN A 27 2.39 -17.45 -14.70
C GLN A 27 1.99 -17.02 -16.12
N ALA A 28 1.68 -15.73 -16.31
CA ALA A 28 1.42 -15.14 -17.61
C ALA A 28 2.70 -14.69 -18.35
N ASN A 29 3.89 -14.96 -17.78
CA ASN A 29 5.19 -14.48 -18.27
C ASN A 29 5.28 -12.95 -18.38
N LEU A 30 4.55 -12.22 -17.55
CA LEU A 30 4.57 -10.77 -17.45
C LEU A 30 5.45 -10.35 -16.27
N VAL A 31 6.76 -10.30 -16.48
CA VAL A 31 7.73 -9.87 -15.44
C VAL A 31 7.80 -8.34 -15.43
N PRO A 32 7.44 -7.67 -14.31
CA PRO A 32 7.55 -6.22 -14.24
C PRO A 32 9.00 -5.74 -14.33
N SER A 33 9.22 -4.68 -15.12
CA SER A 33 10.51 -3.96 -15.19
C SER A 33 10.64 -2.89 -14.10
N HIS A 34 9.51 -2.46 -13.51
CA HIS A 34 9.46 -1.48 -12.45
C HIS A 34 8.20 -1.69 -11.60
N ILE A 35 8.31 -1.46 -10.29
CA ILE A 35 7.19 -1.44 -9.34
C ILE A 35 7.04 -0.02 -8.81
N VAL A 36 5.82 0.55 -8.88
CA VAL A 36 5.47 1.83 -8.24
C VAL A 36 4.37 1.57 -7.22
N ALA A 37 4.61 1.92 -5.96
CA ALA A 37 3.76 1.42 -4.89
C ALA A 37 3.55 2.41 -3.74
N THR A 38 2.40 2.26 -3.06
CA THR A 38 1.96 3.11 -1.95
C THR A 38 1.72 2.28 -0.69
N SER A 39 2.15 2.79 0.48
CA SER A 39 1.82 2.25 1.81
C SER A 39 2.18 0.75 1.92
N MET A 40 1.29 -0.09 2.46
CA MET A 40 1.53 -1.54 2.54
C MET A 40 1.75 -2.20 1.18
N GLY A 41 1.26 -1.61 0.08
CA GLY A 41 1.63 -2.04 -1.28
C GLY A 41 3.12 -1.90 -1.55
N ALA A 42 3.76 -0.83 -1.04
CA ALA A 42 5.20 -0.64 -1.15
C ALA A 42 6.00 -1.68 -0.34
N VAL A 43 5.49 -2.09 0.82
CA VAL A 43 6.10 -3.15 1.65
C VAL A 43 6.09 -4.49 0.89
N ILE A 44 4.97 -4.85 0.29
CA ILE A 44 4.88 -6.06 -0.56
C ILE A 44 5.74 -5.89 -1.81
N GLY A 45 5.69 -4.72 -2.46
CA GLY A 45 6.52 -4.39 -3.62
C GLY A 45 8.02 -4.53 -3.34
N ALA A 46 8.48 -4.12 -2.14
CA ALA A 46 9.87 -4.28 -1.74
C ALA A 46 10.26 -5.76 -1.56
N ALA A 47 9.39 -6.58 -0.97
CA ALA A 47 9.62 -8.02 -0.85
C ALA A 47 9.67 -8.70 -2.23
N LEU A 48 8.78 -8.35 -3.14
CA LEU A 48 8.75 -8.83 -4.53
C LEU A 48 9.99 -8.36 -5.30
N GLY A 49 10.31 -7.06 -5.20
CA GLY A 49 11.50 -6.47 -5.83
C GLY A 49 12.81 -7.08 -5.35
N ALA A 50 12.89 -7.50 -4.09
CA ALA A 50 14.03 -8.26 -3.56
C ALA A 50 14.10 -9.71 -4.09
N GLY A 51 13.13 -10.15 -4.89
CA GLY A 51 13.05 -11.51 -5.40
C GLY A 51 12.69 -12.54 -4.34
N MET A 52 11.96 -12.12 -3.30
CA MET A 52 11.54 -13.04 -2.25
C MET A 52 10.49 -14.02 -2.81
N PRO A 53 10.65 -15.34 -2.61
CA PRO A 53 9.68 -16.32 -3.04
C PRO A 53 8.29 -16.06 -2.41
N PHE A 54 7.23 -16.23 -3.20
CA PHE A 54 5.84 -16.06 -2.76
C PHE A 54 5.53 -16.73 -1.41
N GLU A 55 5.92 -18.01 -1.24
CA GLU A 55 5.68 -18.75 0.00
C GLU A 55 6.41 -18.16 1.22
N GLN A 56 7.52 -17.47 1.00
CA GLN A 56 8.22 -16.78 2.07
C GLN A 56 7.49 -15.50 2.48
N ILE A 57 7.00 -14.71 1.51
CA ILE A 57 6.18 -13.52 1.78
C ILE A 57 4.93 -13.94 2.56
N ARG A 58 4.22 -14.97 2.10
CA ARG A 58 3.03 -15.51 2.75
C ARG A 58 3.31 -15.93 4.19
N ARG A 59 4.36 -16.73 4.43
CA ARG A 59 4.71 -17.19 5.79
C ARG A 59 5.06 -16.05 6.72
N ARG A 60 5.81 -15.06 6.25
CA ARG A 60 6.17 -13.88 7.05
C ARG A 60 4.94 -13.05 7.40
N ALA A 61 4.05 -12.82 6.45
CA ALA A 61 2.82 -12.09 6.66
C ALA A 61 1.87 -12.80 7.66
N MET A 62 1.75 -14.13 7.58
CA MET A 62 0.96 -14.93 8.53
C MET A 62 1.51 -14.87 9.97
N GLY A 63 2.79 -14.55 10.15
CA GLY A 63 3.42 -14.37 11.45
C GLY A 63 3.05 -13.05 12.15
N ILE A 64 2.49 -12.09 11.43
CA ILE A 64 2.12 -10.77 11.96
C ILE A 64 0.76 -10.85 12.64
N ARG A 65 0.70 -10.38 13.88
CA ARG A 65 -0.56 -10.26 14.63
C ARG A 65 -0.96 -8.80 14.72
N ARG A 66 -2.27 -8.54 14.83
CA ARG A 66 -2.80 -7.18 14.99
C ARG A 66 -2.10 -6.37 16.11
N LYS A 67 -1.80 -7.02 17.24
CA LYS A 67 -1.09 -6.40 18.37
C LYS A 67 0.37 -6.00 18.05
N ASP A 68 0.98 -6.61 17.03
CA ASP A 68 2.35 -6.30 16.63
C ASP A 68 2.41 -5.02 15.79
N VAL A 69 1.34 -4.72 15.04
CA VAL A 69 1.21 -3.52 14.20
C VAL A 69 0.53 -2.37 14.93
N ALA A 70 -0.53 -2.67 15.68
CA ALA A 70 -1.38 -1.71 16.38
C ALA A 70 -1.50 -2.07 17.87
N PRO A 71 -0.38 -2.00 18.64
CA PRO A 71 -0.42 -2.26 20.06
C PRO A 71 -1.21 -1.14 20.76
N PHE A 72 -2.16 -1.52 21.59
CA PHE A 72 -2.87 -0.56 22.42
C PHE A 72 -1.92 -0.04 23.51
N ASP A 73 -1.64 1.27 23.52
CA ASP A 73 -0.91 1.94 24.58
C ASP A 73 -1.90 2.73 25.47
N PRO A 74 -2.12 2.32 26.73
CA PRO A 74 -3.01 3.02 27.61
C PRO A 74 -2.55 4.46 27.93
N ARG A 75 -1.27 4.78 27.71
CA ARG A 75 -0.74 6.16 27.89
C ARG A 75 -1.37 7.14 26.91
N VAL A 76 -1.80 6.67 25.73
CA VAL A 76 -2.52 7.50 24.74
C VAL A 76 -3.81 8.05 25.34
N LEU A 77 -4.48 7.29 26.21
CA LEU A 77 -5.67 7.76 26.95
C LEU A 77 -5.35 8.86 27.96
N LEU A 78 -4.18 8.80 28.61
CA LEU A 78 -3.73 9.81 29.55
C LEU A 78 -3.25 11.09 28.85
N LEU A 79 -2.59 10.95 27.71
CA LEU A 79 -2.09 12.08 26.93
C LEU A 79 -3.20 12.77 26.11
N GLY A 80 -4.30 12.06 25.82
CA GLY A 80 -5.45 12.61 25.10
C GLY A 80 -5.05 13.33 23.82
N LEU A 81 -5.41 14.62 23.70
CA LEU A 81 -5.11 15.48 22.56
C LEU A 81 -3.61 15.80 22.39
N PHE A 82 -2.77 15.53 23.36
CA PHE A 82 -1.31 15.74 23.29
C PHE A 82 -0.55 14.52 22.77
N ALA A 83 -1.23 13.40 22.53
CA ALA A 83 -0.60 12.24 21.91
C ALA A 83 -0.24 12.55 20.44
N ARG A 84 1.02 12.29 20.06
CA ARG A 84 1.49 12.49 18.67
C ARG A 84 0.85 11.52 17.69
N SER A 85 0.45 10.33 18.15
CA SER A 85 -0.16 9.27 17.35
C SER A 85 -0.75 8.19 18.24
N LEU A 86 -1.62 7.34 17.68
CA LEU A 86 -2.23 6.21 18.39
C LEU A 86 -1.26 5.06 18.63
N PHE A 87 -0.33 4.83 17.70
CA PHE A 87 0.61 3.71 17.75
C PHE A 87 2.06 4.21 17.63
N PRO A 88 3.02 3.55 18.31
CA PRO A 88 4.42 3.93 18.24
C PRO A 88 5.05 3.56 16.88
N ALA A 89 5.96 4.39 16.39
CA ALA A 89 6.73 4.13 15.16
C ALA A 89 7.42 2.76 15.16
N SER A 90 7.92 2.32 16.33
CA SER A 90 8.62 1.05 16.47
C SER A 90 7.76 -0.17 16.14
N ALA A 91 6.43 -0.10 16.33
CA ALA A 91 5.52 -1.18 15.97
C ALA A 91 5.46 -1.37 14.45
N LEU A 92 5.21 -0.28 13.71
CA LEU A 92 5.17 -0.30 12.25
C LEU A 92 6.52 -0.72 11.66
N ARG A 93 7.64 -0.17 12.17
CA ARG A 93 8.99 -0.54 11.73
C ARG A 93 9.29 -2.03 11.92
N ARG A 94 8.89 -2.63 13.06
CA ARG A 94 9.03 -4.07 13.28
C ARG A 94 8.18 -4.89 12.31
N ALA A 95 6.94 -4.47 12.06
CA ALA A 95 6.07 -5.16 11.12
C ALA A 95 6.65 -5.13 9.70
N ILE A 96 7.14 -3.99 9.22
CA ILE A 96 7.83 -3.87 7.94
C ILE A 96 9.06 -4.78 7.88
N ALA A 97 9.93 -4.71 8.89
CA ALA A 97 11.15 -5.54 8.98
C ALA A 97 10.88 -7.05 9.07
N SER A 98 9.68 -7.45 9.52
CA SER A 98 9.28 -8.85 9.53
C SER A 98 8.93 -9.39 8.14
N ILE A 99 8.47 -8.51 7.23
CA ILE A 99 8.11 -8.87 5.85
C ILE A 99 9.31 -8.70 4.93
N VAL A 100 9.92 -7.51 4.92
CA VAL A 100 10.98 -7.14 3.97
C VAL A 100 12.34 -7.63 4.49
N PRO A 101 13.19 -8.22 3.64
CA PRO A 101 14.57 -8.53 4.05
C PRO A 101 15.36 -7.22 4.25
N LYS A 102 16.43 -7.28 5.04
CA LYS A 102 17.39 -6.17 5.12
C LYS A 102 18.04 -5.99 3.74
N THR A 103 17.67 -4.95 3.05
CA THR A 103 18.15 -4.64 1.69
C THR A 103 18.09 -3.14 1.47
N ARG A 104 18.59 -2.69 0.35
CA ARG A 104 18.57 -1.30 -0.12
C ARG A 104 17.91 -1.23 -1.48
N PHE A 105 17.52 -0.04 -1.93
CA PHE A 105 16.90 0.14 -3.26
C PHE A 105 17.77 -0.42 -4.39
N GLU A 106 19.09 -0.24 -4.32
CA GLU A 106 20.04 -0.63 -5.36
C GLU A 106 20.17 -2.15 -5.51
N TYR A 107 19.80 -2.92 -4.48
CA TYR A 107 19.89 -4.38 -4.51
C TYR A 107 18.57 -5.07 -4.87
N LEU A 108 17.53 -4.30 -5.17
CA LEU A 108 16.27 -4.86 -5.64
C LEU A 108 16.43 -5.38 -7.09
N ARG A 109 16.00 -6.60 -7.35
CA ARG A 109 16.01 -7.20 -8.68
C ARG A 109 15.03 -6.52 -9.64
N ILE A 110 13.88 -6.06 -9.09
CA ILE A 110 12.94 -5.21 -9.79
C ILE A 110 12.99 -3.85 -9.09
N PRO A 111 13.36 -2.77 -9.79
CA PRO A 111 13.35 -1.43 -9.23
C PRO A 111 12.01 -1.08 -8.60
N LEU A 112 12.05 -0.37 -7.47
CA LEU A 112 10.86 0.03 -6.72
C LEU A 112 10.87 1.55 -6.51
N THR A 113 9.77 2.22 -6.86
CA THR A 113 9.46 3.57 -6.42
C THR A 113 8.37 3.53 -5.36
N VAL A 114 8.63 4.16 -4.24
CA VAL A 114 7.74 4.26 -3.10
C VAL A 114 7.16 5.67 -3.04
N THR A 115 5.85 5.81 -2.90
CA THR A 115 5.23 7.13 -2.70
C THR A 115 5.21 7.51 -1.23
N ALA A 116 5.46 8.78 -0.93
CA ALA A 116 5.23 9.37 0.38
C ALA A 116 4.62 10.77 0.21
N THR A 117 4.08 11.34 1.27
CA THR A 117 3.54 12.71 1.27
C THR A 117 4.33 13.55 2.22
N ASP A 118 4.84 14.68 1.76
CA ASP A 118 5.34 15.74 2.63
C ASP A 118 4.13 16.39 3.32
N LEU A 119 4.04 16.27 4.64
CA LEU A 119 2.88 16.76 5.41
C LEU A 119 2.89 18.28 5.59
N ASP A 120 4.01 18.94 5.32
CA ASP A 120 4.13 20.39 5.46
C ASP A 120 3.69 21.11 4.19
N SER A 121 4.10 20.60 3.02
CA SER A 121 3.76 21.17 1.71
C SER A 121 2.55 20.50 1.04
N GLY A 122 2.22 19.27 1.42
CA GLY A 122 1.25 18.43 0.71
C GLY A 122 1.79 17.83 -0.59
N GLU A 123 3.09 17.95 -0.87
CA GLU A 123 3.72 17.42 -2.07
C GLU A 123 3.78 15.88 -2.05
N LEU A 124 3.54 15.26 -3.22
CA LEU A 124 3.80 13.84 -3.42
C LEU A 124 5.28 13.63 -3.70
N LEU A 125 5.93 12.81 -2.90
CA LEU A 125 7.33 12.42 -3.06
C LEU A 125 7.42 11.02 -3.66
N LEU A 126 8.38 10.83 -4.57
CA LEU A 126 8.70 9.55 -5.19
C LEU A 126 10.11 9.14 -4.71
N LEU A 127 10.15 8.13 -3.85
CA LEU A 127 11.36 7.68 -3.16
C LEU A 127 11.93 6.43 -3.82
N GLY A 128 13.23 6.37 -4.06
CA GLY A 128 13.89 5.28 -4.78
C GLY A 128 13.60 5.31 -6.29
N GLY A 129 13.50 4.13 -6.90
CA GLY A 129 13.31 3.97 -8.34
C GLY A 129 14.61 3.85 -9.15
N PRO A 130 14.51 3.59 -10.46
CA PRO A 130 15.67 3.46 -11.32
C PRO A 130 16.38 4.80 -11.53
N GLU A 131 17.71 4.78 -11.68
CA GLU A 131 18.47 5.97 -12.08
C GLU A 131 18.02 6.44 -13.46
N ARG A 132 17.52 7.66 -13.55
CA ARG A 132 17.19 8.29 -14.84
C ARG A 132 18.41 9.00 -15.41
N ARG A 133 18.76 8.68 -16.65
CA ARG A 133 19.75 9.46 -17.42
C ARG A 133 19.10 10.80 -17.81
N GLY A 134 19.59 11.90 -17.25
CA GLY A 134 19.37 13.26 -17.76
C GLY A 134 18.15 14.02 -17.28
N GLY A 135 17.47 13.62 -16.22
CA GLY A 135 16.38 14.40 -15.61
C GLY A 135 16.75 14.96 -14.24
N GLU A 136 16.36 16.20 -13.96
CA GLU A 136 16.27 16.78 -12.62
C GLU A 136 15.17 16.07 -11.80
N THR A 137 15.28 14.77 -11.65
CA THR A 137 14.50 14.07 -10.64
C THR A 137 15.03 14.50 -9.29
N ASP A 138 14.16 15.03 -8.49
CA ASP A 138 14.43 15.54 -7.16
C ASP A 138 15.41 14.62 -6.41
N ARG A 139 16.68 15.03 -6.30
CA ARG A 139 17.74 14.30 -5.58
C ARG A 139 17.36 14.02 -4.14
N ARG A 140 16.38 14.76 -3.62
CA ARG A 140 15.88 14.73 -2.24
C ARG A 140 15.20 13.44 -1.80
N GLY A 141 14.79 12.58 -2.73
CA GLY A 141 14.18 11.26 -2.42
C GLY A 141 15.12 10.07 -2.63
N ARG A 142 16.39 10.29 -3.08
CA ARG A 142 17.33 9.21 -3.40
C ARG A 142 18.20 8.76 -2.23
N ASP A 143 18.47 9.65 -1.28
CA ASP A 143 19.36 9.37 -0.14
C ASP A 143 18.63 8.70 1.02
N ILE A 144 17.32 8.43 0.88
CA ILE A 144 16.54 7.78 1.92
C ILE A 144 16.75 6.24 1.90
N GLU A 145 16.97 5.67 3.06
CA GLU A 145 17.05 4.22 3.22
C GLU A 145 15.70 3.56 2.88
N LEU A 146 15.72 2.37 2.25
CA LEU A 146 14.50 1.65 1.88
C LEU A 146 13.54 1.45 3.08
N ALA A 147 14.09 1.12 4.25
CA ALA A 147 13.30 0.93 5.47
C ALA A 147 12.58 2.20 5.92
N ASP A 148 13.21 3.36 5.77
CA ASP A 148 12.64 4.66 6.10
C ASP A 148 11.61 5.10 5.07
N ALA A 149 11.86 4.87 3.78
CA ALA A 149 10.90 5.12 2.72
C ALA A 149 9.62 4.30 2.90
N LEU A 150 9.75 3.01 3.23
CA LEU A 150 8.61 2.13 3.52
C LEU A 150 7.84 2.58 4.76
N TYR A 151 8.58 2.99 5.82
CA TYR A 151 7.95 3.54 7.01
C TYR A 151 7.17 4.82 6.70
N ALA A 152 7.78 5.78 6.02
CA ALA A 152 7.13 7.04 5.63
C ALA A 152 5.86 6.78 4.82
N SER A 153 5.95 5.89 3.81
CA SER A 153 4.83 5.51 2.96
C SER A 153 3.66 4.88 3.71
N CYS A 154 3.91 4.26 4.87
CA CYS A 154 2.90 3.63 5.71
C CYS A 154 2.51 4.47 6.95
N ALA A 155 3.13 5.62 7.16
CA ALA A 155 2.88 6.47 8.32
C ALA A 155 1.60 7.30 8.15
N LEU A 156 0.44 6.64 8.23
CA LEU A 156 -0.86 7.30 8.13
C LEU A 156 -1.07 8.22 9.35
N PRO A 157 -1.34 9.51 9.15
CA PRO A 157 -1.59 10.46 10.22
C PRO A 157 -2.67 9.98 11.20
N LEU A 158 -2.57 10.36 12.45
CA LEU A 158 -3.31 9.88 13.60
C LEU A 158 -2.84 8.49 14.07
N TYR A 159 -2.58 7.54 13.16
CA TYR A 159 -2.20 6.18 13.53
C TYR A 159 -0.71 6.07 13.89
N PHE A 160 0.16 6.68 13.09
CA PHE A 160 1.61 6.64 13.28
C PHE A 160 2.23 8.03 13.19
N PRO A 161 3.34 8.31 13.92
CA PRO A 161 4.04 9.58 13.77
C PRO A 161 4.71 9.65 12.39
N PRO A 162 4.82 10.84 11.79
CA PRO A 162 5.53 11.01 10.54
C PRO A 162 7.02 10.65 10.68
N LEU A 163 7.66 10.33 9.55
CA LEU A 163 9.13 10.29 9.49
C LEU A 163 9.65 11.72 9.36
N GLU A 164 10.53 12.10 10.28
CA GLU A 164 11.29 13.34 10.16
C GLU A 164 12.59 13.06 9.41
N ALA A 165 12.73 13.63 8.21
CA ALA A 165 13.90 13.47 7.34
C ALA A 165 14.14 14.75 6.55
N ASP A 166 15.37 15.22 6.50
CA ASP A 166 15.81 16.42 5.75
C ASP A 166 14.94 17.67 6.02
N GLY A 167 14.55 17.88 7.28
CA GLY A 167 13.72 19.00 7.72
C GLY A 167 12.25 18.94 7.27
N ARG A 168 11.79 17.78 6.78
CA ARG A 168 10.41 17.52 6.35
C ARG A 168 9.75 16.46 7.22
N ARG A 169 8.43 16.49 7.27
CA ARG A 169 7.61 15.45 7.91
C ARG A 169 6.93 14.60 6.85
N LEU A 170 7.40 13.38 6.68
CA LEU A 170 6.89 12.47 5.65
C LEU A 170 5.84 11.52 6.24
N GLY A 171 4.72 11.42 5.56
CA GLY A 171 3.60 10.54 5.90
C GLY A 171 3.14 9.68 4.74
N ASP A 172 2.05 8.94 4.96
CA ASP A 172 1.52 7.95 4.01
C ASP A 172 1.30 8.54 2.62
N GLY A 173 1.85 7.85 1.61
CA GLY A 173 1.69 8.22 0.20
C GLY A 173 0.24 8.19 -0.28
N GLY A 174 -0.62 7.42 0.39
CA GLY A 174 -2.05 7.34 0.08
C GLY A 174 -2.81 8.64 0.32
N LEU A 175 -2.25 9.60 1.06
CA LEU A 175 -2.82 10.94 1.17
C LEU A 175 -2.87 11.67 -0.18
N ARG A 176 -1.98 11.33 -1.11
CA ARG A 176 -1.84 11.95 -2.42
C ARG A 176 -2.04 11.01 -3.61
N ALA A 177 -1.70 9.73 -3.46
CA ALA A 177 -1.78 8.74 -4.52
C ALA A 177 -1.95 7.33 -3.94
N VAL A 178 -3.16 6.99 -3.49
CA VAL A 178 -3.44 5.65 -2.96
C VAL A 178 -3.26 4.57 -4.03
N LEU A 179 -3.58 4.88 -5.28
CA LEU A 179 -3.31 4.07 -6.49
C LEU A 179 -2.42 4.91 -7.42
N PRO A 180 -1.08 4.74 -7.40
CA PRO A 180 -0.14 5.66 -8.02
C PRO A 180 0.05 5.44 -9.54
N ILE A 181 -1.04 5.29 -10.33
CA ILE A 181 -0.96 5.06 -11.79
C ILE A 181 -0.46 6.30 -12.54
N GLY A 182 -0.90 7.50 -12.16
CA GLY A 182 -0.43 8.74 -12.75
C GLY A 182 1.09 8.94 -12.56
N PRO A 183 1.60 8.86 -11.32
CA PRO A 183 3.04 8.86 -11.05
C PRO A 183 3.79 7.76 -11.81
N ALA A 184 3.25 6.54 -11.87
CA ALA A 184 3.87 5.43 -12.59
C ALA A 184 4.02 5.74 -14.09
N ARG A 185 2.98 6.30 -14.72
CA ARG A 185 3.01 6.72 -16.13
C ARG A 185 4.03 7.83 -16.37
N ALA A 186 4.11 8.80 -15.47
CA ALA A 186 5.09 9.88 -15.58
C ALA A 186 6.54 9.37 -15.44
N LEU A 187 6.74 8.34 -14.60
CA LEU A 187 8.03 7.68 -14.45
C LEU A 187 8.40 6.80 -15.64
N GLU A 188 7.45 6.16 -16.28
CA GLU A 188 7.68 5.16 -17.34
C GLU A 188 6.83 5.48 -18.59
N PRO A 189 7.09 6.62 -19.26
CA PRO A 189 6.29 7.06 -20.41
C PRO A 189 6.32 6.10 -21.59
N ASP A 190 7.41 5.31 -21.71
CA ASP A 190 7.64 4.35 -22.80
C ASP A 190 7.24 2.92 -22.42
N ALA A 191 6.48 2.73 -21.34
CA ALA A 191 6.00 1.40 -20.96
C ALA A 191 4.85 0.96 -21.86
N ASP A 192 4.85 -0.32 -22.24
CA ASP A 192 3.81 -0.91 -23.09
C ASP A 192 2.55 -1.27 -22.31
N LEU A 193 2.73 -1.66 -21.05
CA LEU A 193 1.68 -2.19 -20.20
C LEU A 193 1.83 -1.73 -18.76
N PHE A 194 0.75 -1.19 -18.21
CA PHE A 194 0.61 -0.97 -16.77
C PHE A 194 -0.38 -1.96 -16.19
N VAL A 195 0.01 -2.65 -15.12
CA VAL A 195 -0.88 -3.51 -14.36
C VAL A 195 -1.09 -2.87 -12.99
N ALA A 196 -2.28 -2.33 -12.75
CA ALA A 196 -2.62 -1.62 -11.53
C ALA A 196 -3.47 -2.51 -10.63
N VAL A 197 -2.89 -2.97 -9.52
CA VAL A 197 -3.58 -3.81 -8.54
C VAL A 197 -4.10 -2.93 -7.41
N HIS A 198 -5.43 -2.84 -7.31
CA HIS A 198 -6.12 -2.00 -6.35
C HIS A 198 -6.76 -2.83 -5.23
N VAL A 199 -6.30 -2.59 -4.01
CA VAL A 199 -6.84 -3.17 -2.77
C VAL A 199 -7.25 -2.09 -1.76
N GLY A 200 -6.99 -0.83 -2.12
CA GLY A 200 -7.29 0.35 -1.32
C GLY A 200 -8.77 0.68 -1.24
N PRO A 201 -9.12 1.79 -0.60
CA PRO A 201 -10.49 2.28 -0.57
C PRO A 201 -11.08 2.51 -1.96
N GLY A 202 -12.36 2.23 -2.10
CA GLY A 202 -13.16 2.47 -3.30
C GLY A 202 -14.63 2.61 -2.93
N PHE A 203 -15.44 3.21 -3.81
CA PHE A 203 -16.90 3.32 -3.58
C PHE A 203 -17.65 2.04 -3.90
N ASP A 204 -16.98 1.07 -4.53
CA ASP A 204 -17.45 -0.29 -4.78
C ASP A 204 -17.31 -1.24 -3.58
N GLU A 205 -16.76 -0.77 -2.46
CA GLU A 205 -16.53 -1.61 -1.28
C GLU A 205 -17.85 -2.13 -0.68
N ARG A 206 -17.87 -3.43 -0.46
CA ARG A 206 -18.96 -4.11 0.28
C ARG A 206 -18.57 -4.24 1.75
N GLY A 207 -19.57 -4.34 2.62
CA GLY A 207 -19.35 -4.75 4.01
C GLY A 207 -18.66 -6.10 4.09
N PRO A 208 -18.10 -6.49 5.25
CA PRO A 208 -17.46 -7.79 5.40
C PRO A 208 -18.41 -8.88 4.90
N SER A 209 -17.93 -9.71 3.98
CA SER A 209 -18.70 -10.80 3.41
C SER A 209 -19.04 -11.79 4.53
N SER A 210 -20.27 -11.76 5.00
CA SER A 210 -20.83 -12.90 5.72
C SER A 210 -21.01 -14.02 4.69
N ASN A 211 -20.16 -15.04 4.74
CA ASN A 211 -20.45 -16.31 4.09
C ASN A 211 -21.74 -16.86 4.73
N GLY A 212 -22.85 -16.70 4.05
CA GLY A 212 -24.17 -17.15 4.46
C GLY A 212 -25.14 -16.01 4.72
N ASP A 213 -26.29 -16.11 4.10
CA ASP A 213 -27.50 -15.27 4.17
C ASP A 213 -28.06 -15.07 5.59
N GLN A 214 -27.25 -14.61 6.54
CA GLN A 214 -27.75 -14.19 7.84
C GLN A 214 -27.40 -12.73 8.07
N PRO A 215 -28.39 -11.84 8.31
CA PRO A 215 -28.11 -10.52 8.82
C PRO A 215 -27.36 -10.69 10.14
N GLN A 216 -26.23 -9.99 10.29
CA GLN A 216 -25.52 -9.95 11.57
C GLN A 216 -26.50 -9.55 12.66
N PRO A 217 -26.53 -10.29 13.79
CA PRO A 217 -27.35 -9.89 14.93
C PRO A 217 -26.90 -8.49 15.37
N PRO A 218 -27.85 -7.62 15.76
CA PRO A 218 -27.56 -6.25 16.19
C PRO A 218 -26.57 -6.15 17.36
N ASP A 219 -26.26 -7.28 18.01
CA ASP A 219 -25.38 -7.39 19.17
C ASP A 219 -24.03 -8.06 18.91
N ALA A 220 -23.59 -8.17 17.64
CA ALA A 220 -22.21 -8.60 17.37
C ALA A 220 -21.25 -7.69 18.15
N PRO A 221 -20.31 -8.23 18.97
CA PRO A 221 -19.46 -7.42 19.81
C PRO A 221 -18.63 -6.49 18.91
N VAL A 222 -19.01 -5.20 18.93
CA VAL A 222 -18.22 -4.14 18.33
C VAL A 222 -16.83 -4.21 18.98
N PRO A 223 -15.75 -4.45 18.22
CA PRO A 223 -14.43 -4.51 18.81
C PRO A 223 -14.17 -3.23 19.60
N ALA A 224 -13.60 -3.41 20.78
CA ALA A 224 -13.38 -2.42 21.84
C ALA A 224 -13.39 -0.98 21.32
N ARG A 225 -14.39 -0.24 21.73
CA ARG A 225 -14.83 1.11 21.38
C ARG A 225 -13.73 1.98 20.75
N ILE A 226 -13.58 1.91 19.45
CA ILE A 226 -12.80 2.90 18.71
C ILE A 226 -13.48 4.26 18.98
N PRO A 227 -12.77 5.26 19.52
CA PRO A 227 -13.34 6.59 19.74
C PRO A 227 -14.02 7.11 18.46
N ARG A 228 -15.16 7.77 18.61
CA ARG A 228 -15.93 8.26 17.44
C ARG A 228 -15.09 9.15 16.53
N VAL A 229 -14.20 9.97 17.09
CA VAL A 229 -13.29 10.83 16.33
C VAL A 229 -12.33 10.03 15.44
N VAL A 230 -11.80 8.90 15.92
CA VAL A 230 -10.92 8.03 15.13
C VAL A 230 -11.70 7.36 14.00
N ARG A 231 -12.94 6.97 14.26
CA ARG A 231 -13.83 6.41 13.24
C ARG A 231 -14.13 7.45 12.15
N SER A 232 -14.56 8.65 12.52
CA SER A 232 -14.87 9.72 11.58
C SER A 232 -13.64 10.12 10.76
N HIS A 233 -12.44 10.15 11.37
CA HIS A 233 -11.20 10.39 10.66
C HIS A 233 -10.94 9.28 9.61
N GLY A 234 -11.07 8.02 10.01
CA GLY A 234 -10.89 6.88 9.10
C GLY A 234 -11.88 6.90 7.94
N GLU A 235 -13.14 7.26 8.18
CA GLU A 235 -14.17 7.41 7.13
C GLU A 235 -13.84 8.54 6.17
N ALA A 236 -13.43 9.71 6.65
CA ALA A 236 -13.01 10.83 5.82
C ALA A 236 -11.82 10.47 4.94
N MET A 237 -10.78 9.86 5.53
CA MET A 237 -9.61 9.38 4.78
C MET A 237 -9.99 8.36 3.71
N ARG A 238 -10.87 7.41 4.04
CA ARG A 238 -11.36 6.42 3.08
C ARG A 238 -12.05 7.07 1.88
N ILE A 239 -12.94 8.04 2.11
CA ILE A 239 -13.66 8.75 1.04
C ILE A 239 -12.67 9.51 0.17
N MET A 240 -11.73 10.25 0.76
CA MET A 240 -10.73 11.01 0.02
C MET A 240 -9.83 10.11 -0.83
N MET A 241 -9.39 8.97 -0.28
CA MET A 241 -8.55 8.01 -1.00
C MET A 241 -9.33 7.29 -2.12
N ALA A 242 -10.61 6.96 -1.90
CA ALA A 242 -11.46 6.37 -2.92
C ALA A 242 -11.63 7.32 -4.11
N GLU A 243 -11.94 8.59 -3.85
CA GLU A 243 -12.05 9.63 -4.88
C GLU A 243 -10.75 9.82 -5.68
N GLN A 244 -9.60 9.80 -4.99
CA GLN A 244 -8.29 9.86 -5.67
C GLN A 244 -8.08 8.69 -6.64
N ALA A 245 -8.43 7.46 -6.21
CA ALA A 245 -8.28 6.28 -7.05
C ALA A 245 -9.19 6.34 -8.29
N GLU A 246 -10.45 6.77 -8.13
CA GLU A 246 -11.39 6.92 -9.24
C GLU A 246 -10.94 8.00 -10.22
N ARG A 247 -10.50 9.15 -9.72
CA ARG A 247 -9.94 10.21 -10.59
C ARG A 247 -8.70 9.73 -11.34
N ALA A 248 -7.78 9.06 -10.67
CA ALA A 248 -6.60 8.54 -11.32
C ALA A 248 -6.93 7.57 -12.47
N LEU A 249 -7.98 6.74 -12.31
CA LEU A 249 -8.48 5.86 -13.35
C LEU A 249 -9.17 6.63 -14.47
N ALA A 250 -10.03 7.62 -14.13
CA ALA A 250 -10.72 8.45 -15.11
C ALA A 250 -9.77 9.31 -15.95
N ASP A 251 -8.66 9.77 -15.35
CA ASP A 251 -7.64 10.58 -16.02
C ASP A 251 -6.66 9.74 -16.88
N TRP A 252 -6.86 8.41 -16.93
CA TRP A 252 -6.02 7.58 -17.79
C TRP A 252 -6.39 7.80 -19.25
N PRO A 253 -5.41 8.14 -20.13
CA PRO A 253 -5.71 8.48 -21.53
C PRO A 253 -6.19 7.26 -22.32
N ASN A 254 -7.21 7.45 -23.14
CA ASN A 254 -7.78 6.39 -23.99
C ASN A 254 -6.82 5.94 -25.10
N ASP A 255 -5.94 6.85 -25.55
CA ASP A 255 -4.91 6.64 -26.57
C ASP A 255 -3.51 6.39 -25.99
N GLY A 256 -3.45 6.21 -24.68
CA GLY A 256 -2.22 5.97 -23.93
C GLY A 256 -1.79 4.50 -23.90
N PRO A 257 -0.76 4.20 -23.10
CA PRO A 257 -0.31 2.81 -22.92
C PRO A 257 -1.42 1.96 -22.28
N ARG A 258 -1.40 0.67 -22.57
CA ARG A 258 -2.43 -0.25 -22.07
C ARG A 258 -2.42 -0.29 -20.54
N LEU A 259 -3.59 -0.10 -19.91
CA LEU A 259 -3.80 -0.27 -18.48
C LEU A 259 -4.67 -1.53 -18.24
N VAL A 260 -4.13 -2.48 -17.48
CA VAL A 260 -4.91 -3.56 -16.88
C VAL A 260 -5.21 -3.20 -15.44
N TYR A 261 -6.45 -2.84 -15.18
CA TYR A 261 -6.92 -2.53 -13.82
C TYR A 261 -7.45 -3.78 -13.14
N VAL A 262 -6.88 -4.10 -11.97
CA VAL A 262 -7.25 -5.26 -11.16
C VAL A 262 -7.83 -4.78 -9.83
N ARG A 263 -9.14 -4.84 -9.66
CA ARG A 263 -9.79 -4.63 -8.37
C ARG A 263 -9.71 -5.93 -7.56
N ALA A 264 -8.60 -6.08 -6.83
CA ALA A 264 -8.28 -7.35 -6.18
C ALA A 264 -9.10 -7.59 -4.91
N VAL A 265 -9.35 -6.55 -4.11
CA VAL A 265 -10.16 -6.64 -2.88
C VAL A 265 -11.06 -5.42 -2.77
N ALA A 266 -12.38 -5.61 -2.76
CA ALA A 266 -13.39 -4.56 -2.62
C ALA A 266 -14.14 -4.70 -1.29
N GLU A 267 -13.42 -4.68 -0.16
CA GLU A 267 -13.98 -4.84 1.18
C GLU A 267 -13.69 -3.66 2.09
N ARG A 268 -14.69 -3.26 2.87
CA ARG A 268 -14.57 -2.29 3.96
C ARG A 268 -13.85 -2.88 5.17
N GLU A 269 -13.22 -2.01 5.98
CA GLU A 269 -12.75 -2.29 7.34
C GLU A 269 -11.64 -3.36 7.50
N ALA A 270 -11.05 -3.83 6.40
CA ALA A 270 -10.03 -4.87 6.42
C ALA A 270 -8.58 -4.36 6.65
N THR A 271 -8.38 -3.09 7.04
CA THR A 271 -7.03 -2.47 7.16
C THR A 271 -6.12 -3.22 8.13
N PHE A 272 -6.65 -3.79 9.19
CA PHE A 272 -5.91 -4.53 10.22
C PHE A 272 -6.32 -6.01 10.33
N ALA A 273 -7.01 -6.55 9.30
CA ALA A 273 -7.45 -7.94 9.27
C ALA A 273 -6.33 -8.88 8.80
N VAL A 274 -5.25 -8.92 9.58
CA VAL A 274 -4.05 -9.72 9.28
C VAL A 274 -4.27 -11.22 9.39
N GLU A 275 -5.38 -11.68 9.96
CA GLU A 275 -5.78 -13.08 10.05
C GLU A 275 -6.26 -13.65 8.70
N ARG A 276 -6.65 -12.80 7.76
CA ARG A 276 -7.20 -13.19 6.44
C ARG A 276 -6.18 -13.22 5.31
N VAL A 277 -4.90 -13.36 5.64
CA VAL A 277 -3.77 -13.35 4.69
C VAL A 277 -4.01 -14.25 3.48
N GLN A 278 -4.38 -15.51 3.75
CA GLN A 278 -4.52 -16.53 2.70
C GLN A 278 -5.66 -16.20 1.74
N GLU A 279 -6.76 -15.68 2.26
CA GLU A 279 -7.91 -15.26 1.48
C GLU A 279 -7.57 -14.08 0.56
N TYR A 280 -6.89 -13.04 1.09
CA TYR A 280 -6.47 -11.89 0.28
C TYR A 280 -5.52 -12.29 -0.84
N VAL A 281 -4.57 -13.17 -0.55
CA VAL A 281 -3.65 -13.69 -1.57
C VAL A 281 -4.40 -14.37 -2.71
N GLU A 282 -5.35 -15.23 -2.38
CA GLU A 282 -6.15 -15.93 -3.39
C GLU A 282 -7.04 -14.97 -4.18
N MET A 283 -7.66 -14.00 -3.51
CA MET A 283 -8.45 -12.95 -4.19
C MET A 283 -7.59 -12.19 -5.20
N GLY A 284 -6.37 -11.79 -4.82
CA GLY A 284 -5.44 -11.10 -5.72
C GLY A 284 -5.03 -11.94 -6.92
N TYR A 285 -4.76 -13.22 -6.71
CA TYR A 285 -4.43 -14.15 -7.77
C TYR A 285 -5.59 -14.32 -8.78
N GLN A 286 -6.78 -14.62 -8.29
CA GLN A 286 -7.95 -14.85 -9.15
C GLN A 286 -8.38 -13.59 -9.89
N ALA A 287 -8.40 -12.44 -9.21
CA ALA A 287 -8.75 -11.16 -9.84
C ALA A 287 -7.77 -10.80 -10.97
N THR A 288 -6.47 -11.01 -10.75
CA THR A 288 -5.45 -10.72 -11.76
C THR A 288 -5.54 -11.69 -12.93
N LYS A 289 -5.69 -12.97 -12.67
CA LYS A 289 -5.88 -13.98 -13.71
C LYS A 289 -7.07 -13.64 -14.62
N LYS A 290 -8.20 -13.25 -14.00
CA LYS A 290 -9.40 -12.82 -14.73
C LYS A 290 -9.17 -11.56 -15.56
N ALA A 291 -8.39 -10.61 -15.07
CA ALA A 291 -8.14 -9.35 -15.77
C ALA A 291 -7.15 -9.48 -16.92
N LEU A 292 -6.32 -10.52 -16.91
CA LEU A 292 -5.36 -10.81 -17.99
C LEU A 292 -5.97 -11.61 -19.15
N GLY A 293 -7.11 -12.23 -18.96
CA GLY A 293 -7.83 -13.08 -19.94
C GLY A 293 -7.63 -14.52 -19.59
#